data_744f711529f3bbe6d7b7490339490eed
#
_entry.id   744f711529f3bbe6d7b7490339490eed
#
_cell.length_a   1.000
_cell.length_b   1.000
_cell.length_c   1.000
_cell.angle_alpha   90.00
_cell.angle_beta   90.00
_cell.angle_gamma   90.00
#
_symmetry.space_group_name_H-M   'P 1'
#
loop_
_entity.id
_entity.type
_entity.pdbx_description
1 polymer ?
#
loop_
_entity_poly.entity_id
_entity_poly.type
_entity_poly.pdbx_seq_one_letter_code
_entity_poly.pdbx_strand_id
1 'polypeptide(L)'
;GTEDAKPKLFPPRESQYAVLVDRIPRTPRITEFVLRPLGETMRFWPGQYVQIGDASLGAPVRAYSIANAPRPDGEIRLQVTRVESGEGGRTSRWLHDDIQPGDTIRLSGPFGTFIGDPSVDTPVLCLAAGSGLAPILSLTEAALRRGYKQPVTLMFSARSADELYDRGLMRYWETRFPNFRYLPTTTRESAPRIAHGRIPVLLPSHFPD
;
A
#
# COMPACT_ATOMS: atom_id res chain seq x y z
N GLY A 1 -21.96 -24.64 0.56
CA GLY A 1 -20.86 -24.70 1.50
C GLY A 1 -20.11 -23.40 1.62
N THR A 2 -19.49 -23.25 2.77
CA THR A 2 -18.70 -22.07 3.11
C THR A 2 -17.42 -21.92 2.28
N GLU A 3 -17.06 -22.94 1.50
CA GLU A 3 -15.87 -22.92 0.65
C GLU A 3 -15.99 -21.93 -0.51
N ASP A 4 -17.22 -21.63 -0.96
CA ASP A 4 -17.47 -20.73 -2.07
C ASP A 4 -17.37 -19.25 -1.70
N ALA A 5 -17.18 -18.93 -0.39
CA ALA A 5 -17.13 -17.55 0.09
C ALA A 5 -15.76 -16.87 -0.13
N LYS A 6 -14.68 -17.62 -0.39
CA LYS A 6 -13.36 -17.05 -0.59
C LYS A 6 -13.15 -16.64 -2.05
N PRO A 7 -12.60 -15.42 -2.29
CA PRO A 7 -12.28 -15.02 -3.64
C PRO A 7 -11.29 -15.99 -4.31
N LYS A 8 -11.51 -16.25 -5.58
CA LYS A 8 -10.57 -17.03 -6.37
C LYS A 8 -9.41 -16.15 -6.80
N LEU A 9 -8.18 -16.58 -6.51
CA LEU A 9 -7.00 -15.83 -6.88
C LEU A 9 -6.75 -15.88 -8.38
N PHE A 10 -6.25 -14.78 -8.93
CA PHE A 10 -5.85 -14.73 -10.33
C PHE A 10 -4.52 -15.44 -10.51
N PRO A 11 -4.34 -16.19 -11.62
CA PRO A 11 -3.04 -16.79 -11.90
C PRO A 11 -1.97 -15.72 -12.06
N PRO A 12 -0.80 -15.84 -11.41
CA PRO A 12 0.26 -14.87 -11.59
C PRO A 12 0.89 -14.97 -12.98
N ARG A 13 1.28 -13.82 -13.52
CA ARG A 13 2.05 -13.74 -14.76
C ARG A 13 3.53 -13.74 -14.41
N GLU A 14 4.32 -14.55 -15.13
CA GLU A 14 5.77 -14.65 -14.88
C GLU A 14 6.51 -13.38 -15.28
N SER A 15 6.02 -12.69 -16.31
CA SER A 15 6.68 -11.49 -16.81
C SER A 15 5.65 -10.60 -17.50
N GLN A 16 5.61 -9.36 -17.07
CA GLN A 16 4.80 -8.32 -17.68
C GLN A 16 5.58 -7.02 -17.64
N TYR A 17 5.52 -6.24 -18.72
CA TYR A 17 6.14 -4.93 -18.76
C TYR A 17 5.14 -3.86 -18.37
N ALA A 18 5.62 -2.85 -17.63
CA ALA A 18 4.85 -1.69 -17.26
C ALA A 18 5.70 -0.44 -17.48
N VAL A 19 5.07 0.62 -17.93
CA VAL A 19 5.74 1.91 -18.07
C VAL A 19 5.60 2.70 -16.78
N LEU A 20 6.70 3.32 -16.33
CA LEU A 20 6.65 4.26 -15.20
C LEU A 20 6.00 5.55 -15.69
N VAL A 21 4.82 5.86 -15.13
CA VAL A 21 4.07 7.06 -15.48
C VAL A 21 4.51 8.25 -14.65
N ASP A 22 4.77 8.01 -13.38
CA ASP A 22 5.16 9.07 -12.43
C ASP A 22 5.92 8.49 -11.25
N ARG A 23 6.69 9.35 -10.59
CA ARG A 23 7.35 9.05 -9.31
C ARG A 23 7.07 10.19 -8.36
N ILE A 24 6.48 9.86 -7.22
CA ILE A 24 6.01 10.86 -6.26
C ILE A 24 6.74 10.65 -4.93
N PRO A 25 7.65 11.55 -4.55
CA PRO A 25 8.27 11.47 -3.23
C PRO A 25 7.21 11.64 -2.14
N ARG A 26 7.11 10.66 -1.24
CA ARG A 26 6.17 10.74 -0.11
C ARG A 26 6.89 11.15 1.18
N THR A 27 8.11 10.63 1.37
CA THR A 27 9.04 11.02 2.44
C THR A 27 10.44 11.08 1.85
N PRO A 28 11.46 11.53 2.58
CA PRO A 28 12.83 11.49 2.07
C PRO A 28 13.29 10.09 1.65
N ARG A 29 12.70 9.04 2.22
CA ARG A 29 13.09 7.66 1.95
C ARG A 29 12.09 6.88 1.10
N ILE A 30 10.84 7.33 1.00
CA ILE A 30 9.76 6.60 0.31
C ILE A 30 9.33 7.36 -0.93
N THR A 31 9.39 6.69 -2.08
CA THR A 31 8.85 7.19 -3.35
C THR A 31 7.73 6.27 -3.82
N GLU A 32 6.63 6.86 -4.27
CA GLU A 32 5.56 6.10 -4.90
C GLU A 32 5.80 6.06 -6.39
N PHE A 33 5.88 4.84 -6.92
CA PHE A 33 6.06 4.58 -8.34
C PHE A 33 4.69 4.24 -8.94
N VAL A 34 4.27 5.04 -9.92
CA VAL A 34 2.99 4.86 -10.60
C VAL A 34 3.28 4.12 -11.91
N LEU A 35 2.80 2.89 -12.02
CA LEU A 35 3.07 2.00 -13.14
C LEU A 35 1.81 1.69 -13.91
N ARG A 36 1.90 1.71 -15.23
CA ARG A 36 0.80 1.29 -16.10
C ARG A 36 1.25 0.08 -16.91
N PRO A 37 0.64 -1.09 -16.70
CA PRO A 37 0.97 -2.28 -17.47
C PRO A 37 0.78 -2.06 -18.97
N LEU A 38 1.69 -2.59 -19.74
CA LEU A 38 1.59 -2.61 -21.21
C LEU A 38 0.88 -3.89 -21.64
N GLY A 39 0.02 -3.79 -22.64
CA GLY A 39 -0.81 -4.91 -23.09
C GLY A 39 -2.01 -5.13 -22.17
N GLU A 40 -2.25 -6.39 -21.82
CA GLU A 40 -3.39 -6.72 -20.97
C GLU A 40 -3.21 -6.21 -19.54
N THR A 41 -4.31 -5.70 -18.96
CA THR A 41 -4.36 -5.26 -17.57
C THR A 41 -4.05 -6.43 -16.62
N MET A 42 -3.17 -6.21 -15.67
CA MET A 42 -2.93 -7.18 -14.60
C MET A 42 -4.06 -7.10 -13.59
N ARG A 43 -4.78 -8.21 -13.40
CA ARG A 43 -5.85 -8.29 -12.42
C ARG A 43 -5.28 -8.74 -11.08
N PHE A 44 -5.71 -8.09 -9.99
CA PHE A 44 -5.24 -8.44 -8.65
C PHE A 44 -6.34 -8.20 -7.62
N TRP A 45 -6.18 -8.83 -6.47
CA TRP A 45 -7.00 -8.55 -5.29
C TRP A 45 -6.26 -7.55 -4.38
N PRO A 46 -7.00 -6.62 -3.74
CA PRO A 46 -6.39 -5.74 -2.73
C PRO A 46 -5.64 -6.55 -1.67
N GLY A 47 -4.43 -6.08 -1.32
CA GLY A 47 -3.54 -6.77 -0.38
C GLY A 47 -2.46 -7.60 -1.04
N GLN A 48 -2.56 -7.84 -2.33
CA GLN A 48 -1.54 -8.60 -3.08
C GLN A 48 -0.33 -7.73 -3.43
N TYR A 49 0.76 -8.39 -3.85
CA TYR A 49 2.02 -7.75 -4.20
C TYR A 49 2.50 -8.22 -5.57
N VAL A 50 3.46 -7.48 -6.12
CA VAL A 50 4.20 -7.84 -7.31
C VAL A 50 5.67 -8.04 -6.97
N GLN A 51 6.40 -8.73 -7.85
CA GLN A 51 7.85 -8.86 -7.74
C GLN A 51 8.52 -8.06 -8.85
N ILE A 52 9.54 -7.30 -8.50
CA ILE A 52 10.34 -6.52 -9.43
C ILE A 52 11.80 -6.86 -9.22
N GLY A 53 12.53 -7.00 -10.32
CA GLY A 53 13.96 -7.20 -10.30
C GLY A 53 14.48 -7.53 -11.69
N ASP A 54 15.76 -7.25 -11.90
CA ASP A 54 16.47 -7.59 -13.11
C ASP A 54 17.92 -7.88 -12.76
N ALA A 55 18.26 -9.18 -12.71
CA ALA A 55 19.59 -9.63 -12.34
C ALA A 55 20.65 -9.07 -13.28
N SER A 56 20.33 -8.86 -14.58
CA SER A 56 21.26 -8.30 -15.55
C SER A 56 21.66 -6.85 -15.23
N LEU A 57 20.80 -6.13 -14.51
CA LEU A 57 21.03 -4.76 -14.07
C LEU A 57 21.48 -4.69 -12.62
N GLY A 58 21.78 -5.84 -11.99
CA GLY A 58 22.19 -5.88 -10.60
C GLY A 58 21.09 -5.60 -9.61
N ALA A 59 19.83 -5.79 -10.00
CA ALA A 59 18.66 -5.57 -9.15
C ALA A 59 18.01 -6.91 -8.82
N PRO A 60 18.31 -7.52 -7.65
CA PRO A 60 17.68 -8.79 -7.27
C PRO A 60 16.18 -8.64 -7.07
N VAL A 61 15.43 -9.74 -7.28
CA VAL A 61 13.97 -9.75 -7.17
C VAL A 61 13.53 -9.39 -5.76
N ARG A 62 12.58 -8.46 -5.66
CA ARG A 62 11.97 -8.02 -4.40
C ARG A 62 10.47 -7.88 -4.56
N ALA A 63 9.76 -8.16 -3.47
CA ALA A 63 8.30 -8.03 -3.41
C ALA A 63 7.91 -6.62 -2.99
N TYR A 64 6.90 -6.05 -3.67
CA TYR A 64 6.32 -4.76 -3.33
C TYR A 64 4.80 -4.87 -3.33
N SER A 65 4.17 -4.55 -2.19
CA SER A 65 2.72 -4.54 -2.09
C SER A 65 2.11 -3.43 -2.94
N ILE A 66 0.97 -3.74 -3.58
CA ILE A 66 0.25 -2.75 -4.37
C ILE A 66 -0.52 -1.84 -3.42
N ALA A 67 -0.33 -0.53 -3.55
CA ALA A 67 -0.87 0.45 -2.61
C ALA A 67 -2.28 0.94 -2.97
N ASN A 68 -2.74 0.73 -4.19
CA ASN A 68 -4.07 1.18 -4.63
C ASN A 68 -5.02 0.00 -4.83
N ALA A 69 -6.32 0.30 -4.84
CA ALA A 69 -7.34 -0.66 -5.26
C ALA A 69 -7.27 -0.87 -6.77
N PRO A 70 -7.76 -2.03 -7.28
CA PRO A 70 -7.82 -2.27 -8.72
C PRO A 70 -8.55 -1.15 -9.47
N ARG A 71 -7.97 -0.75 -10.61
CA ARG A 71 -8.52 0.31 -11.47
C ARG A 71 -8.77 -0.23 -12.87
N PRO A 72 -9.79 0.31 -13.59
CA PRO A 72 -10.05 -0.12 -14.96
C PRO A 72 -8.87 0.08 -15.91
N ASP A 73 -8.03 1.12 -15.69
CA ASP A 73 -6.85 1.39 -16.50
C ASP A 73 -5.65 0.49 -16.16
N GLY A 74 -5.76 -0.35 -15.13
CA GLY A 74 -4.71 -1.25 -14.72
C GLY A 74 -3.55 -0.60 -13.98
N GLU A 75 -3.65 0.70 -13.67
CA GLU A 75 -2.58 1.40 -12.96
C GLU A 75 -2.33 0.74 -11.60
N ILE A 76 -1.06 0.55 -11.28
CA ILE A 76 -0.62 0.08 -9.96
C ILE A 76 0.36 1.07 -9.36
N ARG A 77 0.30 1.24 -8.04
CA ARG A 77 1.17 2.14 -7.29
C ARG A 77 1.95 1.35 -6.25
N LEU A 78 3.26 1.56 -6.24
CA LEU A 78 4.16 0.88 -5.32
C LEU A 78 4.90 1.92 -4.50
N GLN A 79 4.84 1.78 -3.19
CA GLN A 79 5.53 2.68 -2.26
C GLN A 79 6.84 2.01 -1.84
N VAL A 80 7.95 2.49 -2.38
CA VAL A 80 9.25 1.86 -2.23
C VAL A 80 10.13 2.67 -1.31
N THR A 81 10.56 2.04 -0.21
CA THR A 81 11.55 2.62 0.70
C THR A 81 12.95 2.40 0.10
N ARG A 82 13.73 3.47 -0.01
CA ARG A 82 15.12 3.36 -0.41
C ARG A 82 15.94 2.81 0.75
N VAL A 83 16.50 1.61 0.57
CA VAL A 83 17.36 0.97 1.56
C VAL A 83 18.79 1.37 1.28
N GLU A 84 19.42 2.07 2.22
CA GLU A 84 20.69 2.80 1.99
C GLU A 84 21.90 1.90 1.76
N SER A 85 21.89 0.65 2.24
CA SER A 85 23.04 -0.23 2.14
C SER A 85 22.65 -1.70 2.06
N GLY A 86 23.60 -2.55 1.65
CA GLY A 86 23.43 -4.00 1.62
C GLY A 86 22.85 -4.51 0.29
N GLU A 87 23.03 -5.80 0.06
CA GLU A 87 22.54 -6.48 -1.15
C GLU A 87 21.02 -6.43 -1.24
N GLY A 88 20.33 -6.54 -0.09
CA GLY A 88 18.88 -6.52 -0.05
C GLY A 88 18.26 -5.18 -0.48
N GLY A 89 19.04 -4.11 -0.47
CA GLY A 89 18.58 -2.78 -0.87
C GLY A 89 18.86 -2.40 -2.33
N ARG A 90 19.55 -3.26 -3.09
CA ARG A 90 19.98 -2.93 -4.47
C ARG A 90 18.82 -2.60 -5.39
N THR A 91 17.73 -3.35 -5.31
CA THR A 91 16.55 -3.11 -6.16
C THR A 91 15.89 -1.79 -5.81
N SER A 92 15.75 -1.46 -4.52
CA SER A 92 15.17 -0.17 -4.12
C SER A 92 16.02 1.00 -4.57
N ARG A 93 17.35 0.88 -4.50
CA ARG A 93 18.26 1.92 -4.99
C ARG A 93 18.18 2.07 -6.52
N TRP A 94 18.12 0.96 -7.24
CA TRP A 94 17.94 0.97 -8.69
C TRP A 94 16.63 1.70 -9.08
N LEU A 95 15.53 1.38 -8.41
CA LEU A 95 14.25 2.06 -8.65
C LEU A 95 14.36 3.56 -8.36
N HIS A 96 14.93 3.94 -7.21
CA HIS A 96 15.03 5.34 -6.82
C HIS A 96 16.01 6.15 -7.67
N ASP A 97 17.15 5.55 -8.05
CA ASP A 97 18.26 6.29 -8.65
C ASP A 97 18.23 6.25 -10.18
N ASP A 98 17.80 5.13 -10.79
CA ASP A 98 17.96 4.91 -12.22
C ASP A 98 16.68 4.97 -13.04
N ILE A 99 15.53 4.65 -12.44
CA ILE A 99 14.27 4.56 -13.19
C ILE A 99 13.57 5.92 -13.22
N GLN A 100 13.22 6.36 -14.43
CA GLN A 100 12.59 7.65 -14.69
C GLN A 100 11.24 7.45 -15.41
N PRO A 101 10.32 8.45 -15.34
CA PRO A 101 9.09 8.40 -16.11
C PRO A 101 9.37 8.15 -17.59
N GLY A 102 8.60 7.24 -18.18
CA GLY A 102 8.78 6.76 -19.55
C GLY A 102 9.59 5.47 -19.64
N ASP A 103 10.34 5.11 -18.61
CA ASP A 103 11.07 3.83 -18.59
C ASP A 103 10.11 2.67 -18.42
N THR A 104 10.52 1.52 -18.94
CA THR A 104 9.76 0.28 -18.84
C THR A 104 10.40 -0.62 -17.78
N ILE A 105 9.57 -1.17 -16.91
CA ILE A 105 9.98 -2.08 -15.85
C ILE A 105 9.30 -3.42 -16.08
N ARG A 106 10.05 -4.52 -15.91
CA ARG A 106 9.48 -5.87 -15.92
C ARG A 106 9.07 -6.25 -14.50
N LEU A 107 7.86 -6.80 -14.38
CA LEU A 107 7.34 -7.28 -13.11
C LEU A 107 6.64 -8.62 -13.29
N SER A 108 6.43 -9.32 -12.20
CA SER A 108 5.64 -10.54 -12.15
C SER A 108 4.61 -10.47 -11.03
N GLY A 109 3.52 -11.19 -11.19
CA GLY A 109 2.43 -11.24 -10.21
C GLY A 109 1.06 -11.26 -10.85
N PRO A 110 0.00 -11.09 -10.05
CA PRO A 110 0.02 -10.79 -8.61
C PRO A 110 0.33 -12.02 -7.75
N PHE A 111 0.84 -11.77 -6.55
CA PHE A 111 1.14 -12.80 -5.56
C PHE A 111 0.51 -12.45 -4.22
N GLY A 112 0.39 -13.43 -3.33
CA GLY A 112 -0.06 -13.22 -1.96
C GLY A 112 -1.47 -13.69 -1.71
N THR A 113 -1.70 -14.17 -0.49
CA THR A 113 -2.98 -14.66 -0.02
C THR A 113 -3.62 -13.76 1.03
N PHE A 114 -2.92 -12.69 1.45
CA PHE A 114 -3.47 -11.69 2.37
C PHE A 114 -4.36 -10.73 1.58
N ILE A 115 -5.63 -11.11 1.47
CA ILE A 115 -6.65 -10.35 0.75
C ILE A 115 -7.84 -10.12 1.67
N GLY A 116 -8.64 -9.09 1.34
CA GLY A 116 -9.84 -8.83 2.11
C GLY A 116 -10.87 -9.93 1.96
N ASP A 117 -11.66 -10.13 3.02
CA ASP A 117 -12.81 -11.03 2.99
C ASP A 117 -14.06 -10.23 2.65
N PRO A 118 -14.66 -10.43 1.46
CA PRO A 118 -15.84 -9.66 1.05
C PRO A 118 -17.09 -9.97 1.87
N SER A 119 -17.08 -11.02 2.67
CA SER A 119 -18.22 -11.36 3.53
C SER A 119 -18.19 -10.63 4.88
N VAL A 120 -17.10 -9.95 5.22
CA VAL A 120 -16.99 -9.21 6.47
C VAL A 120 -17.96 -8.02 6.46
N ASP A 121 -18.75 -7.90 7.53
CA ASP A 121 -19.70 -6.81 7.74
C ASP A 121 -19.71 -6.40 9.21
N THR A 122 -18.53 -6.04 9.71
CA THR A 122 -18.31 -5.62 11.10
C THR A 122 -17.38 -4.40 11.10
N PRO A 123 -17.31 -3.66 12.21
CA PRO A 123 -16.30 -2.59 12.31
C PRO A 123 -14.89 -3.13 12.07
N VAL A 124 -14.10 -2.37 11.34
CA VAL A 124 -12.74 -2.77 10.93
C VAL A 124 -11.72 -1.81 11.52
N LEU A 125 -10.67 -2.38 12.10
CA LEU A 125 -9.51 -1.64 12.57
C LEU A 125 -8.30 -2.05 11.74
N CYS A 126 -7.73 -1.09 11.02
CA CYS A 126 -6.50 -1.26 10.26
C CYS A 126 -5.33 -0.66 11.03
N LEU A 127 -4.26 -1.43 11.19
CA LEU A 127 -3.05 -0.98 11.88
C LEU A 127 -1.89 -1.01 10.90
N ALA A 128 -1.22 0.12 10.73
CA ALA A 128 -0.06 0.23 9.86
C ALA A 128 1.05 1.00 10.54
N ALA A 129 2.30 0.61 10.25
CA ALA A 129 3.49 1.29 10.77
C ALA A 129 4.57 1.29 9.70
N GLY A 130 5.30 2.40 9.59
CA GLY A 130 6.41 2.53 8.64
C GLY A 130 6.00 2.24 7.21
N SER A 131 6.67 1.29 6.57
CA SER A 131 6.42 0.91 5.17
C SER A 131 5.26 -0.05 4.98
N GLY A 132 4.58 -0.46 6.06
CA GLY A 132 3.48 -1.42 5.99
C GLY A 132 2.14 -0.82 5.56
N LEU A 133 2.11 0.45 5.17
CA LEU A 133 0.86 1.13 4.84
C LEU A 133 0.26 0.67 3.50
N ALA A 134 1.09 0.32 2.51
CA ALA A 134 0.63 0.04 1.15
C ALA A 134 -0.51 -0.98 1.04
N PRO A 135 -0.39 -2.20 1.59
CA PRO A 135 -1.49 -3.17 1.47
C PRO A 135 -2.75 -2.71 2.21
N ILE A 136 -2.57 -1.98 3.31
CA ILE A 136 -3.70 -1.43 4.08
C ILE A 136 -4.42 -0.35 3.28
N LEU A 137 -3.70 0.51 2.56
CA LEU A 137 -4.32 1.49 1.67
C LEU A 137 -5.16 0.81 0.59
N SER A 138 -4.62 -0.22 -0.04
CA SER A 138 -5.32 -0.96 -1.09
C SER A 138 -6.62 -1.60 -0.58
N LEU A 139 -6.54 -2.28 0.55
CA LEU A 139 -7.71 -2.94 1.18
C LEU A 139 -8.76 -1.91 1.61
N THR A 140 -8.32 -0.82 2.22
CA THR A 140 -9.21 0.24 2.70
C THR A 140 -9.91 0.94 1.54
N GLU A 141 -9.17 1.35 0.53
CA GLU A 141 -9.75 1.99 -0.65
C GLU A 141 -10.79 1.10 -1.32
N ALA A 142 -10.48 -0.17 -1.51
CA ALA A 142 -11.41 -1.11 -2.13
C ALA A 142 -12.69 -1.27 -1.31
N ALA A 143 -12.57 -1.41 0.02
CA ALA A 143 -13.72 -1.55 0.88
C ALA A 143 -14.63 -0.32 0.85
N LEU A 144 -14.04 0.87 0.99
CA LEU A 144 -14.80 2.13 0.99
C LEU A 144 -15.50 2.36 -0.35
N ARG A 145 -14.82 2.11 -1.46
CA ARG A 145 -15.36 2.35 -2.81
C ARG A 145 -16.48 1.38 -3.18
N ARG A 146 -16.44 0.15 -2.66
CA ARG A 146 -17.54 -0.80 -2.91
C ARG A 146 -18.76 -0.56 -2.02
N GLY A 147 -18.71 0.44 -1.13
CA GLY A 147 -19.84 0.84 -0.30
C GLY A 147 -19.90 0.18 1.07
N TYR A 148 -18.77 -0.24 1.62
CA TYR A 148 -18.72 -0.76 2.99
C TYR A 148 -19.29 0.26 3.96
N LYS A 149 -20.24 -0.15 4.80
CA LYS A 149 -21.02 0.76 5.67
C LYS A 149 -20.58 0.75 7.12
N GLN A 150 -19.94 -0.30 7.59
CA GLN A 150 -19.48 -0.37 8.97
C GLN A 150 -18.30 0.57 9.20
N PRO A 151 -18.06 0.99 10.46
CA PRO A 151 -16.92 1.85 10.76
C PRO A 151 -15.58 1.22 10.34
N VAL A 152 -14.76 2.03 9.67
CA VAL A 152 -13.41 1.67 9.26
C VAL A 152 -12.46 2.68 9.87
N THR A 153 -11.54 2.22 10.72
CA THR A 153 -10.54 3.07 11.35
C THR A 153 -9.16 2.62 10.91
N LEU A 154 -8.34 3.57 10.44
CA LEU A 154 -6.96 3.32 10.07
C LEU A 154 -6.05 4.09 11.01
N MET A 155 -5.28 3.36 11.81
CA MET A 155 -4.23 3.92 12.67
C MET A 155 -2.89 3.72 11.97
N PHE A 156 -2.19 4.83 11.75
CA PHE A 156 -0.87 4.82 11.13
C PHE A 156 0.15 5.41 12.09
N SER A 157 1.19 4.64 12.41
CA SER A 157 2.24 5.02 13.33
C SER A 157 3.54 5.29 12.59
N ALA A 158 4.17 6.42 12.88
CA ALA A 158 5.49 6.77 12.40
C ALA A 158 6.32 7.34 13.54
N ARG A 159 7.63 7.48 13.33
CA ARG A 159 8.51 8.05 14.37
C ARG A 159 8.29 9.55 14.51
N SER A 160 8.01 10.24 13.44
CA SER A 160 7.81 11.68 13.40
C SER A 160 6.72 12.05 12.39
N ALA A 161 6.22 13.28 12.47
CA ALA A 161 5.12 13.75 11.62
C ALA A 161 5.45 13.74 10.13
N ASP A 162 6.69 14.04 9.76
CA ASP A 162 7.13 14.06 8.36
C ASP A 162 7.27 12.66 7.74
N GLU A 163 7.26 11.61 8.56
CA GLU A 163 7.21 10.22 8.10
C GLU A 163 5.78 9.69 7.95
N LEU A 164 4.77 10.48 8.33
CA LEU A 164 3.36 10.15 8.13
C LEU A 164 2.94 10.57 6.72
N TYR A 165 3.21 9.72 5.74
CA TYR A 165 2.86 10.00 4.34
C TYR A 165 1.40 9.64 4.05
N ASP A 166 0.89 10.12 2.90
CA ASP A 166 -0.49 9.92 2.43
C ASP A 166 -1.57 10.51 3.35
N ARG A 167 -1.22 11.47 4.20
CA ARG A 167 -2.19 12.14 5.09
C ARG A 167 -3.31 12.82 4.31
N GLY A 168 -2.96 13.46 3.21
CA GLY A 168 -3.96 14.13 2.37
C GLY A 168 -4.98 13.17 1.80
N LEU A 169 -4.54 11.98 1.36
CA LEU A 169 -5.43 10.94 0.86
C LEU A 169 -6.39 10.47 1.95
N MET A 170 -5.87 10.19 3.14
CA MET A 170 -6.69 9.68 4.24
C MET A 170 -7.65 10.74 4.79
N ARG A 171 -7.25 12.00 4.82
CA ARG A 171 -8.14 13.11 5.17
C ARG A 171 -9.25 13.28 4.12
N TYR A 172 -8.90 13.11 2.84
CA TYR A 172 -9.90 13.11 1.77
C TYR A 172 -10.91 11.98 1.95
N TRP A 173 -10.45 10.78 2.32
CA TRP A 173 -11.36 9.66 2.59
C TRP A 173 -12.31 9.95 3.77
N GLU A 174 -11.83 10.65 4.80
CA GLU A 174 -12.70 11.06 5.92
C GLU A 174 -13.83 11.98 5.46
N THR A 175 -13.56 12.88 4.51
CA THR A 175 -14.60 13.75 3.99
C THR A 175 -15.54 13.03 3.03
N ARG A 176 -15.02 12.08 2.25
CA ARG A 176 -15.79 11.37 1.23
C ARG A 176 -16.61 10.23 1.80
N PHE A 177 -16.10 9.56 2.83
CA PHE A 177 -16.73 8.37 3.42
C PHE A 177 -16.99 8.61 4.90
N PRO A 178 -18.27 8.81 5.30
CA PRO A 178 -18.61 9.16 6.69
C PRO A 178 -18.23 8.10 7.72
N ASN A 179 -18.08 6.85 7.28
CA ASN A 179 -17.72 5.73 8.16
C ASN A 179 -16.21 5.53 8.33
N PHE A 180 -15.38 6.37 7.70
CA PHE A 180 -13.92 6.23 7.77
C PHE A 180 -13.31 7.23 8.75
N ARG A 181 -12.35 6.76 9.56
CA ARG A 181 -11.54 7.59 10.46
C ARG A 181 -10.06 7.29 10.29
N TYR A 182 -9.27 8.36 10.23
CA TYR A 182 -7.81 8.28 10.20
C TYR A 182 -7.25 8.75 11.53
N LEU A 183 -6.42 7.90 12.16
CA LEU A 183 -5.77 8.19 13.44
C LEU A 183 -4.25 8.08 13.29
N PRO A 184 -3.55 9.18 12.96
CA PRO A 184 -2.10 9.20 12.91
C PRO A 184 -1.50 9.23 14.31
N THR A 185 -0.38 8.53 14.52
CA THR A 185 0.36 8.54 15.77
C THR A 185 1.86 8.72 15.53
N THR A 186 2.56 9.36 16.45
CA THR A 186 4.02 9.46 16.40
C THR A 186 4.62 8.90 17.69
N THR A 187 5.81 8.30 17.58
CA THR A 187 6.49 7.69 18.73
C THR A 187 7.60 8.55 19.29
N ARG A 188 8.11 9.54 18.56
CA ARG A 188 9.23 10.38 18.97
C ARG A 188 8.88 11.84 19.24
N GLU A 189 7.76 12.32 18.67
CA GLU A 189 7.36 13.71 18.83
C GLU A 189 5.85 13.83 18.96
N SER A 190 5.39 14.94 19.55
CA SER A 190 3.98 15.30 19.60
C SER A 190 3.71 16.37 18.55
N ALA A 191 2.58 16.25 17.83
CA ALA A 191 2.14 17.26 16.88
C ALA A 191 0.63 17.49 17.07
N PRO A 192 0.14 18.70 16.70
CA PRO A 192 -1.30 18.98 16.78
C PRO A 192 -2.11 17.95 16.01
N ARG A 193 -3.19 17.45 16.62
CA ARG A 193 -4.11 16.46 16.05
C ARG A 193 -3.47 15.10 15.73
N ILE A 194 -2.28 14.83 16.29
CA ILE A 194 -1.61 13.54 16.15
C ILE A 194 -1.46 12.96 17.54
N ALA A 195 -1.94 11.74 17.74
CA ALA A 195 -1.77 11.03 19.00
C ALA A 195 -0.30 10.60 19.16
N HIS A 196 0.21 10.69 20.39
CA HIS A 196 1.57 10.29 20.69
C HIS A 196 1.58 8.90 21.35
N GLY A 197 2.52 8.05 20.93
CA GLY A 197 2.70 6.71 21.45
C GLY A 197 2.52 5.63 20.40
N ARG A 198 2.75 4.39 20.82
CA ARG A 198 2.58 3.24 19.92
C ARG A 198 1.12 2.84 19.83
N ILE A 199 0.68 2.36 18.67
CA ILE A 199 -0.70 1.96 18.43
C ILE A 199 -1.28 1.04 19.52
N PRO A 200 -0.60 -0.04 19.96
CA PRO A 200 -1.15 -0.91 21.01
C PRO A 200 -1.45 -0.22 22.32
N VAL A 201 -0.69 0.84 22.67
CA VAL A 201 -0.90 1.60 23.91
C VAL A 201 -2.12 2.50 23.78
N LEU A 202 -2.40 3.03 22.58
CA LEU A 202 -3.47 3.99 22.35
C LEU A 202 -4.84 3.32 22.11
N LEU A 203 -4.87 2.04 21.72
CA LEU A 203 -6.11 1.33 21.40
C LEU A 203 -7.21 1.45 22.46
N PRO A 204 -6.94 1.23 23.76
CA PRO A 204 -8.00 1.30 24.77
C PRO A 204 -8.66 2.68 24.92
N SER A 205 -7.96 3.77 24.58
CA SER A 205 -8.54 5.11 24.68
C SER A 205 -9.32 5.52 23.43
N HIS A 206 -9.07 4.89 22.29
CA HIS A 206 -9.73 5.20 21.01
C HIS A 206 -10.89 4.27 20.69
N PHE A 207 -10.92 3.09 21.30
CA PHE A 207 -11.94 2.08 21.03
C PHE A 207 -12.55 1.58 22.35
N PRO A 208 -13.32 2.46 23.03
CA PRO A 208 -14.05 2.01 24.22
C PRO A 208 -15.09 0.95 23.82
N ASP A 209 -15.38 0.05 24.72
CA ASP A 209 -16.35 -1.03 24.51
C ASP A 209 -17.73 -0.55 24.09
#